data_754887d6b5ab70b3f9f54a3f9395dfcf
#
_entry.id   754887d6b5ab70b3f9f54a3f9395dfcf
#
_cell.length_a   1.000
_cell.length_b   1.000
_cell.length_c   1.000
_cell.angle_alpha   90.00
_cell.angle_beta   90.00
_cell.angle_gamma   90.00
#
_symmetry.space_group_name_H-M   'P 1'
#
loop_
_entity.id
_entity.type
_entity.pdbx_description
1 polymer ?
#
loop_
_entity_poly.entity_id
_entity_poly.type
_entity_poly.pdbx_seq_one_letter_code
_entity_poly.pdbx_strand_id
1 'polypeptide(L)'
;IIGDATDLDALVGERTFDRVFIDSPCTGLGTLRRHADIRWRLRPETIAESAELDARLLESAASHVAPGGILAYATCTVTHEENADAVEAFLATEAGAAFEVVACRNPDLDIELPFFSTVLEPGGPDAHFLALLRRKA
;
A
#
# COMPACT_ATOMS: atom_id res chain seq x y z
N ILE A 1 2.41 12.47 15.69
CA ILE A 1 3.79 12.00 15.89
C ILE A 1 4.51 12.15 14.56
N ILE A 2 5.71 12.73 14.58
CA ILE A 2 6.58 12.86 13.40
C ILE A 2 7.78 11.95 13.64
N GLY A 3 8.10 11.09 12.65
CA GLY A 3 9.24 10.17 12.71
C GLY A 3 9.32 9.27 11.47
N ASP A 4 10.22 8.31 11.51
CA ASP A 4 10.40 7.33 10.44
C ASP A 4 9.38 6.18 10.61
N ALA A 5 8.45 6.07 9.67
CA ALA A 5 7.42 5.02 9.70
C ALA A 5 7.96 3.61 9.38
N THR A 6 9.21 3.48 8.96
CA THR A 6 9.88 2.18 8.84
C THR A 6 10.35 1.61 10.20
N ASP A 7 10.20 2.40 11.28
CA ASP A 7 10.48 2.00 12.67
C ASP A 7 9.35 2.54 13.58
N LEU A 8 8.17 1.96 13.46
CA LEU A 8 7.01 2.36 14.26
C LEU A 8 7.16 2.01 15.74
N ASP A 9 7.93 0.98 16.09
CA ASP A 9 8.23 0.65 17.47
C ASP A 9 8.86 1.83 18.22
N ALA A 10 9.79 2.54 17.57
CA ALA A 10 10.40 3.75 18.14
C ALA A 10 9.39 4.90 18.33
N LEU A 11 8.31 4.94 17.54
CA LEU A 11 7.33 6.03 17.56
C LEU A 11 6.16 5.77 18.49
N VAL A 12 5.65 4.54 18.52
CA VAL A 12 4.41 4.20 19.21
C VAL A 12 4.58 3.09 20.26
N GLY A 13 5.79 2.51 20.39
CA GLY A 13 6.06 1.37 21.27
C GLY A 13 5.25 0.14 20.87
N GLU A 14 4.97 -0.76 21.79
CA GLU A 14 4.27 -2.04 21.55
C GLU A 14 2.75 -1.88 21.32
N ARG A 15 2.25 -0.68 21.00
CA ARG A 15 0.82 -0.46 20.78
C ARG A 15 0.33 -1.13 19.52
N THR A 16 -0.83 -1.77 19.59
CA THR A 16 -1.55 -2.31 18.43
C THR A 16 -2.86 -1.58 18.20
N PHE A 17 -3.34 -1.62 16.96
CA PHE A 17 -4.52 -0.90 16.51
C PHE A 17 -5.43 -1.82 15.69
N ASP A 18 -6.75 -1.62 15.79
CA ASP A 18 -7.74 -2.36 14.99
C ASP A 18 -7.65 -2.00 13.49
N ARG A 19 -7.15 -0.81 13.19
CA ARG A 19 -6.98 -0.31 11.82
C ARG A 19 -5.66 0.42 11.71
N VAL A 20 -4.83 -0.01 10.77
CA VAL A 20 -3.59 0.65 10.37
C VAL A 20 -3.70 0.99 8.89
N PHE A 21 -3.42 2.23 8.52
CA PHE A 21 -3.47 2.69 7.14
C PHE A 21 -2.10 3.23 6.71
N ILE A 22 -1.59 2.70 5.61
CA ILE A 22 -0.38 3.18 4.94
C ILE A 22 -0.83 3.90 3.67
N ASP A 23 -0.62 5.21 3.60
CA ASP A 23 -0.61 5.98 2.35
C ASP A 23 0.85 6.08 1.91
N SER A 24 1.27 5.13 1.07
CA SER A 24 2.69 4.92 0.81
C SER A 24 3.28 5.98 -0.10
N PRO A 25 4.46 6.52 0.24
CA PRO A 25 5.21 7.37 -0.67
C PRO A 25 5.66 6.53 -1.88
N CYS A 26 5.11 6.83 -3.04
CA CYS A 26 5.30 6.08 -4.27
C CYS A 26 5.76 6.98 -5.42
N THR A 27 6.02 6.39 -6.59
CA THR A 27 6.40 7.17 -7.79
C THR A 27 5.35 8.18 -8.22
N GLY A 28 4.08 8.01 -7.82
CA GLY A 28 3.00 8.95 -8.11
C GLY A 28 2.55 8.96 -9.58
N LEU A 29 2.91 7.95 -10.37
CA LEU A 29 2.58 7.87 -11.80
C LEU A 29 1.08 7.92 -12.10
N GLY A 30 0.24 7.54 -11.14
CA GLY A 30 -1.21 7.65 -11.22
C GLY A 30 -1.73 9.09 -11.21
N THR A 31 -0.90 10.05 -10.80
CA THR A 31 -1.27 11.47 -10.67
C THR A 31 -0.65 12.38 -11.74
N LEU A 32 -0.04 11.80 -12.80
CA LEU A 32 0.68 12.53 -13.86
C LEU A 32 -0.14 13.65 -14.51
N ARG A 33 -1.46 13.53 -14.53
CA ARG A 33 -2.34 14.57 -15.08
C ARG A 33 -2.29 15.86 -14.27
N ARG A 34 -2.15 15.76 -12.95
CA ARG A 34 -2.05 16.90 -12.04
C ARG A 34 -0.60 17.29 -11.71
N HIS A 35 0.29 16.30 -11.75
CA HIS A 35 1.69 16.41 -11.37
C HIS A 35 2.59 16.02 -12.55
N ALA A 36 2.47 16.76 -13.66
CA ALA A 36 3.19 16.46 -14.90
C ALA A 36 4.72 16.55 -14.78
N ASP A 37 5.21 17.20 -13.73
CA ASP A 37 6.64 17.31 -13.40
C ASP A 37 7.27 15.98 -12.97
N ILE A 38 6.46 15.00 -12.49
CA ILE A 38 6.92 13.67 -12.11
C ILE A 38 7.70 13.02 -13.25
N ARG A 39 7.25 13.14 -14.50
CA ARG A 39 7.91 12.57 -15.69
C ARG A 39 9.37 13.01 -15.86
N TRP A 40 9.74 14.16 -15.33
CA TRP A 40 11.10 14.72 -15.43
C TRP A 40 12.01 14.33 -14.27
N ARG A 41 11.42 13.88 -13.17
CA ARG A 41 12.13 13.47 -11.96
C ARG A 41 12.28 11.97 -11.82
N LEU A 42 11.42 11.21 -12.50
CA LEU A 42 11.39 9.76 -12.42
C LEU A 42 12.59 9.16 -13.16
N ARG A 43 13.20 8.18 -12.52
CA ARG A 43 14.26 7.34 -13.08
C ARG A 43 13.81 5.88 -12.96
N PRO A 44 14.31 4.94 -13.79
CA PRO A 44 13.95 3.53 -13.68
C PRO A 44 14.19 2.96 -12.28
N GLU A 45 15.28 3.38 -11.63
CA GLU A 45 15.66 2.93 -10.28
C GLU A 45 14.67 3.38 -9.21
N THR A 46 13.94 4.48 -9.42
CA THR A 46 12.99 5.03 -8.45
C THR A 46 11.86 4.06 -8.14
N ILE A 47 11.42 3.25 -9.11
CA ILE A 47 10.37 2.24 -8.88
C ILE A 47 10.88 1.17 -7.90
N ALA A 48 12.11 0.67 -8.10
CA ALA A 48 12.70 -0.32 -7.21
C ALA A 48 12.94 0.25 -5.80
N GLU A 49 13.47 1.50 -5.72
CA GLU A 49 13.67 2.20 -4.45
C GLU A 49 12.35 2.38 -3.67
N SER A 50 11.24 2.70 -4.37
CA SER A 50 9.90 2.80 -3.77
C SER A 50 9.40 1.44 -3.29
N ALA A 51 9.52 0.39 -4.10
CA ALA A 51 9.10 -0.95 -3.73
C ALA A 51 9.86 -1.49 -2.49
N GLU A 52 11.16 -1.19 -2.36
CA GLU A 52 11.94 -1.52 -1.17
C GLU A 52 11.47 -0.75 0.06
N LEU A 53 11.06 0.50 -0.10
CA LEU A 53 10.48 1.29 0.98
C LEU A 53 9.12 0.75 1.40
N ASP A 54 8.27 0.39 0.43
CA ASP A 54 6.96 -0.21 0.65
C ASP A 54 7.06 -1.50 1.47
N ALA A 55 8.01 -2.36 1.15
CA ALA A 55 8.27 -3.60 1.90
C ALA A 55 8.58 -3.30 3.38
N ARG A 56 9.46 -2.34 3.66
CA ARG A 56 9.80 -1.94 5.04
C ARG A 56 8.62 -1.31 5.79
N LEU A 57 7.81 -0.49 5.11
CA LEU A 57 6.61 0.11 5.69
C LEU A 57 5.56 -0.94 6.04
N LEU A 58 5.33 -1.91 5.17
CA LEU A 58 4.41 -3.02 5.40
C LEU A 58 4.86 -3.89 6.58
N GLU A 59 6.14 -4.24 6.66
CA GLU A 59 6.70 -5.01 7.77
C GLU A 59 6.60 -4.27 9.11
N SER A 60 6.98 -2.97 9.13
CA SER A 60 6.89 -2.13 10.31
C SER A 60 5.44 -2.00 10.80
N ALA A 61 4.49 -1.76 9.88
CA ALA A 61 3.09 -1.60 10.22
C ALA A 61 2.42 -2.90 10.69
N ALA A 62 2.87 -4.05 10.18
CA ALA A 62 2.27 -5.36 10.49
C ALA A 62 2.29 -5.69 11.98
N SER A 63 3.38 -5.35 12.70
CA SER A 63 3.51 -5.58 14.15
C SER A 63 2.48 -4.80 14.97
N HIS A 64 2.00 -3.68 14.43
CA HIS A 64 1.06 -2.77 15.08
C HIS A 64 -0.42 -3.01 14.73
N VAL A 65 -0.74 -4.01 13.93
CA VAL A 65 -2.13 -4.43 13.68
C VAL A 65 -2.57 -5.41 14.76
N ALA A 66 -3.67 -5.15 15.44
CA ALA A 66 -4.22 -6.08 16.44
C ALA A 66 -4.69 -7.40 15.77
N PRO A 67 -4.71 -8.55 16.49
CA PRO A 67 -5.35 -9.77 15.98
C PRO A 67 -6.77 -9.49 15.50
N GLY A 68 -7.13 -9.92 14.29
CA GLY A 68 -8.39 -9.61 13.63
C GLY A 68 -8.50 -8.21 13.04
N GLY A 69 -7.50 -7.35 13.27
CA GLY A 69 -7.44 -5.99 12.72
C GLY A 69 -7.12 -5.95 11.23
N ILE A 70 -7.19 -4.76 10.65
CA ILE A 70 -6.97 -4.51 9.22
C ILE A 70 -5.75 -3.61 9.01
N LEU A 71 -4.86 -4.05 8.15
CA LEU A 71 -3.83 -3.23 7.51
C LEU A 71 -4.35 -2.84 6.12
N ALA A 72 -4.52 -1.55 5.89
CA ALA A 72 -4.85 -0.99 4.58
C ALA A 72 -3.59 -0.38 3.97
N TYR A 73 -3.27 -0.75 2.75
CA TYR A 73 -2.13 -0.25 2.00
C TYR A 73 -2.61 0.43 0.72
N ALA A 74 -2.23 1.68 0.51
CA ALA A 74 -2.63 2.46 -0.65
C ALA A 74 -1.45 3.16 -1.30
N THR A 75 -1.52 3.32 -2.62
CA THR A 75 -0.59 4.10 -3.44
C THR A 75 -1.34 4.95 -4.46
N CYS A 76 -0.66 5.96 -5.01
CA CYS A 76 -1.15 6.74 -6.15
C CYS A 76 -0.30 6.47 -7.41
N THR A 77 0.10 5.24 -7.64
CA THR A 77 0.87 4.83 -8.82
C THR A 77 0.18 3.73 -9.62
N VAL A 78 0.71 3.42 -10.79
CA VAL A 78 0.19 2.39 -11.72
C VAL A 78 1.16 1.22 -11.92
N THR A 79 2.31 1.24 -11.25
CA THR A 79 3.31 0.19 -11.37
C THR A 79 2.88 -1.06 -10.59
N HIS A 80 3.16 -2.23 -11.11
CA HIS A 80 2.88 -3.48 -10.41
C HIS A 80 3.79 -3.67 -9.20
N GLU A 81 5.05 -3.25 -9.35
CA GLU A 81 6.10 -3.38 -8.34
C GLU A 81 5.76 -2.67 -7.02
N GLU A 82 5.09 -1.49 -7.11
CA GLU A 82 4.65 -0.72 -5.95
C GLU A 82 3.24 -1.09 -5.49
N ASN A 83 2.51 -1.92 -6.23
CA ASN A 83 1.12 -2.28 -5.99
C ASN A 83 0.97 -3.77 -5.61
N ALA A 84 0.50 -4.60 -6.53
CA ALA A 84 0.21 -6.00 -6.27
C ALA A 84 1.46 -6.79 -5.86
N ASP A 85 2.58 -6.57 -6.55
CA ASP A 85 3.82 -7.30 -6.28
C ASP A 85 4.37 -6.98 -4.88
N ALA A 86 4.24 -5.71 -4.42
CA ALA A 86 4.63 -5.32 -3.06
C ALA A 86 3.79 -6.05 -2.00
N VAL A 87 2.48 -6.15 -2.20
CA VAL A 87 1.58 -6.88 -1.29
C VAL A 87 1.85 -8.38 -1.32
N GLU A 88 2.04 -8.97 -2.49
CA GLU A 88 2.34 -10.41 -2.63
C GLU A 88 3.69 -10.75 -2.01
N ALA A 89 4.70 -9.92 -2.21
CA ALA A 89 6.01 -10.08 -1.58
C ALA A 89 5.90 -10.00 -0.05
N PHE A 90 5.15 -9.03 0.48
CA PHE A 90 4.90 -8.93 1.92
C PHE A 90 4.23 -10.19 2.46
N LEU A 91 3.16 -10.69 1.82
CA LEU A 91 2.44 -11.89 2.25
C LEU A 91 3.31 -13.15 2.27
N ALA A 92 4.40 -13.17 1.50
CA ALA A 92 5.39 -14.25 1.50
C ALA A 92 6.41 -14.16 2.65
N THR A 93 6.47 -13.05 3.38
CA THR A 93 7.35 -12.89 4.56
C THR A 93 6.77 -13.58 5.79
N GLU A 94 7.60 -13.75 6.82
CA GLU A 94 7.17 -14.30 8.12
C GLU A 94 6.08 -13.40 8.75
N ALA A 95 6.25 -12.07 8.71
CA ALA A 95 5.26 -11.12 9.22
C ALA A 95 3.95 -11.19 8.42
N GLY A 96 4.05 -11.23 7.08
CA GLY A 96 2.92 -11.28 6.17
C GLY A 96 2.14 -12.60 6.22
N ALA A 97 2.78 -13.71 6.60
CA ALA A 97 2.12 -15.00 6.77
C ALA A 97 0.97 -14.97 7.81
N ALA A 98 1.00 -13.99 8.73
CA ALA A 98 -0.06 -13.75 9.69
C ALA A 98 -1.27 -13.02 9.08
N PHE A 99 -1.23 -12.62 7.82
CA PHE A 99 -2.29 -11.86 7.16
C PHE A 99 -2.98 -12.65 6.06
N GLU A 100 -4.16 -12.21 5.70
CA GLU A 100 -4.94 -12.67 4.55
C GLU A 100 -5.53 -11.47 3.81
N VAL A 101 -5.66 -11.59 2.49
CA VAL A 101 -6.29 -10.54 1.66
C VAL A 101 -7.80 -10.52 1.94
N VAL A 102 -8.33 -9.33 2.21
CA VAL A 102 -9.77 -9.08 2.26
C VAL A 102 -10.22 -8.56 0.92
N ALA A 103 -11.12 -9.27 0.26
CA ALA A 103 -11.65 -8.85 -1.03
C ALA A 103 -12.30 -7.46 -0.94
N CYS A 104 -11.97 -6.62 -1.90
CA CYS A 104 -12.55 -5.30 -2.08
C CYS A 104 -13.76 -5.43 -3.02
N ARG A 105 -14.94 -4.96 -2.58
CA ARG A 105 -16.11 -4.89 -3.46
C ARG A 105 -16.06 -3.62 -4.29
N ASN A 106 -16.06 -3.79 -5.61
CA ASN A 106 -16.26 -2.67 -6.52
C ASN A 106 -17.78 -2.40 -6.64
N PRO A 107 -18.29 -1.24 -6.13
CA PRO A 107 -19.72 -0.97 -6.11
C PRO A 107 -20.32 -0.77 -7.50
N ASP A 108 -19.54 -0.34 -8.49
CA ASP A 108 -20.01 -0.04 -9.84
C ASP A 108 -20.16 -1.31 -10.68
N LEU A 109 -19.32 -2.31 -10.44
CA LEU A 109 -19.27 -3.55 -11.19
C LEU A 109 -19.92 -4.74 -10.45
N ASP A 110 -20.28 -4.55 -9.18
CA ASP A 110 -20.80 -5.59 -8.28
C ASP A 110 -19.93 -6.86 -8.24
N ILE A 111 -18.63 -6.68 -8.30
CA ILE A 111 -17.63 -7.75 -8.23
C ILE A 111 -16.71 -7.58 -7.02
N GLU A 112 -16.23 -8.72 -6.53
CA GLU A 112 -15.18 -8.75 -5.50
C GLU A 112 -13.83 -9.00 -6.18
N LEU A 113 -12.85 -8.17 -5.83
CA LEU A 113 -11.48 -8.25 -6.32
C LEU A 113 -10.52 -8.35 -5.14
N PRO A 114 -9.37 -9.03 -5.30
CA PRO A 114 -8.36 -9.08 -4.24
C PRO A 114 -7.84 -7.68 -3.89
N PHE A 115 -7.75 -6.79 -4.88
CA PHE A 115 -7.31 -5.41 -4.72
C PHE A 115 -8.26 -4.48 -5.47
N PHE A 116 -8.39 -3.26 -4.96
CA PHE A 116 -9.09 -2.18 -5.66
C PHE A 116 -8.08 -1.33 -6.40
N SER A 117 -8.35 -0.99 -7.65
CA SER A 117 -7.58 0.00 -8.40
C SER A 117 -8.48 0.83 -9.30
N THR A 118 -8.13 2.12 -9.42
CA THR A 118 -8.66 2.99 -10.48
C THR A 118 -7.63 3.11 -11.58
N VAL A 119 -8.09 3.27 -12.80
CA VAL A 119 -7.23 3.42 -13.99
C VAL A 119 -7.26 4.86 -14.50
N LEU A 120 -6.19 5.24 -15.20
CA LEU A 120 -6.12 6.55 -15.86
C LEU A 120 -7.03 6.55 -17.09
N GLU A 121 -8.11 7.32 -17.02
CA GLU A 121 -9.03 7.52 -18.14
C GLU A 121 -9.17 9.02 -18.47
N PRO A 122 -9.41 9.39 -19.72
CA PRO A 122 -9.71 10.78 -20.08
C PRO A 122 -10.94 11.28 -19.30
N GLY A 123 -10.77 12.33 -18.49
CA GLY A 123 -11.83 12.88 -17.66
C GLY A 123 -12.15 12.11 -16.38
N GLY A 124 -11.53 10.96 -16.17
CA GLY A 124 -11.68 10.12 -14.97
C GLY A 124 -10.84 10.60 -13.76
N PRO A 125 -10.85 9.84 -12.67
CA PRO A 125 -10.01 10.10 -11.50
C PRO A 125 -8.54 9.85 -11.79
N ASP A 126 -7.67 10.19 -10.83
CA ASP A 126 -6.30 9.68 -10.82
C ASP A 126 -6.29 8.18 -10.54
N ALA A 127 -5.21 7.51 -10.93
CA ALA A 127 -5.06 6.11 -10.61
C ALA A 127 -4.59 5.94 -9.16
N HIS A 128 -5.29 5.07 -8.44
CA HIS A 128 -4.97 4.66 -7.07
C HIS A 128 -5.06 3.15 -6.96
N PHE A 129 -4.31 2.60 -6.03
CA PHE A 129 -4.37 1.21 -5.64
C PHE A 129 -4.70 1.11 -4.15
N LEU A 130 -5.44 0.08 -3.75
CA LEU A 130 -5.75 -0.24 -2.36
C LEU A 130 -5.79 -1.75 -2.16
N ALA A 131 -5.06 -2.20 -1.15
CA ALA A 131 -5.15 -3.56 -0.61
C ALA A 131 -5.63 -3.51 0.84
N LEU A 132 -6.52 -4.42 1.21
CA LEU A 132 -6.95 -4.63 2.59
C LEU A 132 -6.45 -6.00 3.06
N LEU A 133 -5.70 -6.02 4.15
CA LEU A 133 -5.10 -7.21 4.72
C LEU A 133 -5.61 -7.40 6.15
N ARG A 134 -6.24 -8.54 6.45
CA ARG A 134 -6.69 -8.87 7.80
C ARG A 134 -5.63 -9.68 8.52
N ARG A 135 -5.24 -9.26 9.72
CA ARG A 135 -4.43 -10.09 10.60
C ARG A 135 -5.28 -11.25 11.13
N LYS A 136 -4.82 -12.47 10.94
CA LYS A 136 -5.45 -13.67 11.49
C LYS A 136 -5.50 -13.59 13.04
N ALA A 137 -6.52 -14.19 13.63
CA ALA A 137 -6.71 -14.22 15.08
C ALA A 137 -5.70 -15.14 15.78
#